data_ade1d5ed6cd75b5b65bc1ddae5490a95
#
_entry.id   ade1d5ed6cd75b5b65bc1ddae5490a95
#
_cell.length_a   1.000
_cell.length_b   1.000
_cell.length_c   1.000
_cell.angle_alpha   90.00
_cell.angle_beta   90.00
_cell.angle_gamma   90.00
#
_symmetry.space_group_name_H-M   'P 1'
#
loop_
_entity.id
_entity.type
_entity.pdbx_description
1 polymer ?
#
loop_
_entity_poly.entity_id
_entity_poly.type
_entity_poly.pdbx_seq_one_letter_code
_entity_poly.pdbx_strand_id
1 'polypeptide(L)'
;CTMIEKVSAFSSLVNGGNYYQPHVVKKIADDNGNTVKTIEPTLLKKTVSENTSATLKNYLQNVVANGTGKVAKVDGYSMGGKTGTAQMYDETTHLRKRGSYLVSFIGCVPAQDPQLVIYTVIDQPNVQDQPHSNYAQNLTREILKEVLPYMNIYPDEEQTGVNADLTITGANPPTGEKVTQEGEQGE
;
A
#
# COMPACT_ATOMS: atom_id res chain seq x y z
N CYS A 1 2.11 -15.92 6.63
CA CYS A 1 2.83 -15.16 5.60
C CYS A 1 3.06 -13.75 6.12
N THR A 2 4.31 -13.30 6.12
CA THR A 2 4.70 -11.96 6.55
C THR A 2 4.39 -10.91 5.48
N MET A 3 4.39 -9.63 5.84
CA MET A 3 4.18 -8.54 4.88
C MET A 3 5.27 -8.51 3.81
N ILE A 4 6.53 -8.74 4.19
CA ILE A 4 7.64 -8.74 3.23
C ILE A 4 7.55 -9.90 2.22
N GLU A 5 7.09 -11.07 2.63
CA GLU A 5 6.83 -12.18 1.72
C GLU A 5 5.73 -11.85 0.71
N LYS A 6 4.65 -11.18 1.16
CA LYS A 6 3.56 -10.72 0.25
C LYS A 6 4.04 -9.68 -0.75
N VAL A 7 4.81 -8.68 -0.30
CA VAL A 7 5.40 -7.67 -1.19
C VAL A 7 6.34 -8.32 -2.19
N SER A 8 7.23 -9.22 -1.75
CA SER A 8 8.17 -9.92 -2.64
C SER A 8 7.44 -10.80 -3.66
N ALA A 9 6.40 -11.52 -3.22
CA ALA A 9 5.58 -12.32 -4.12
C ALA A 9 4.84 -11.46 -5.14
N PHE A 10 4.20 -10.36 -4.71
CA PHE A 10 3.52 -9.44 -5.61
C PHE A 10 4.49 -8.78 -6.59
N SER A 11 5.68 -8.35 -6.12
CA SER A 11 6.73 -7.81 -6.98
C SER A 11 7.10 -8.77 -8.10
N SER A 12 7.19 -10.07 -7.81
CA SER A 12 7.48 -11.07 -8.84
C SER A 12 6.39 -11.20 -9.89
N LEU A 13 5.13 -10.92 -9.55
CA LEU A 13 4.02 -10.97 -10.50
C LEU A 13 4.04 -9.81 -11.50
N VAL A 14 4.65 -8.67 -11.14
CA VAL A 14 4.63 -7.45 -11.96
C VAL A 14 5.98 -7.09 -12.59
N ASN A 15 7.05 -7.84 -12.29
CA ASN A 15 8.41 -7.63 -12.82
C ASN A 15 8.87 -8.67 -13.84
N GLY A 16 7.95 -9.34 -14.52
CA GLY A 16 8.27 -10.40 -15.49
C GLY A 16 8.43 -11.78 -14.86
N GLY A 17 8.01 -11.97 -13.60
CA GLY A 17 8.05 -13.27 -12.91
C GLY A 17 9.29 -13.51 -12.05
N ASN A 18 10.16 -12.54 -11.87
CA ASN A 18 11.41 -12.71 -11.16
C ASN A 18 11.21 -12.52 -9.64
N TYR A 19 11.37 -13.60 -8.88
CA TYR A 19 11.28 -13.57 -7.42
C TYR A 19 12.68 -13.44 -6.82
N TYR A 20 12.95 -12.26 -6.25
CA TYR A 20 14.22 -11.95 -5.59
C TYR A 20 14.15 -12.16 -4.09
N GLN A 21 15.29 -12.47 -3.48
CA GLN A 21 15.44 -12.48 -2.04
C GLN A 21 15.34 -11.05 -1.51
N PRO A 22 14.37 -10.75 -0.62
CA PRO A 22 14.25 -9.41 -0.06
C PRO A 22 15.43 -9.09 0.86
N HIS A 23 15.96 -7.87 0.75
CA HIS A 23 17.01 -7.34 1.62
C HIS A 23 16.86 -5.83 1.79
N VAL A 24 17.35 -5.28 2.89
CA VAL A 24 17.25 -3.86 3.22
C VAL A 24 18.57 -3.11 3.01
N VAL A 25 19.69 -3.82 3.02
CA VAL A 25 21.02 -3.21 2.82
C VAL A 25 21.34 -3.18 1.34
N LYS A 26 21.44 -1.98 0.77
CA LYS A 26 21.84 -1.78 -0.64
C LYS A 26 23.35 -1.78 -0.81
N LYS A 27 24.07 -1.07 0.08
CA LYS A 27 25.51 -0.95 0.04
C LYS A 27 26.10 -0.69 1.43
N ILE A 28 27.37 -0.99 1.58
CA ILE A 28 28.18 -0.62 2.74
C ILE A 28 29.20 0.40 2.25
N ALA A 29 29.34 1.52 2.95
CA ALA A 29 30.32 2.56 2.66
C ALA A 29 31.29 2.74 3.83
N ASP A 30 32.49 3.26 3.55
CA ASP A 30 33.44 3.69 4.56
C ASP A 30 33.08 5.10 5.11
N ASP A 31 33.86 5.58 6.09
CA ASP A 31 33.66 6.89 6.74
C ASP A 31 33.81 8.07 5.76
N ASN A 32 34.45 7.86 4.60
CA ASN A 32 34.62 8.85 3.54
C ASN A 32 33.51 8.79 2.49
N GLY A 33 32.55 7.88 2.65
CA GLY A 33 31.44 7.69 1.71
C GLY A 33 31.75 6.78 0.51
N ASN A 34 32.96 6.20 0.42
CA ASN A 34 33.32 5.28 -0.66
C ASN A 34 32.61 3.93 -0.47
N THR A 35 32.10 3.36 -1.55
CA THR A 35 31.44 2.06 -1.51
C THR A 35 32.45 0.95 -1.26
N VAL A 36 32.33 0.28 -0.12
CA VAL A 36 33.14 -0.90 0.25
C VAL A 36 32.53 -2.17 -0.33
N LYS A 37 31.21 -2.28 -0.30
CA LYS A 37 30.48 -3.46 -0.80
C LYS A 37 29.09 -3.07 -1.30
N THR A 38 28.72 -3.54 -2.45
CA THR A 38 27.32 -3.52 -2.96
C THR A 38 26.68 -4.88 -2.71
N ILE A 39 25.41 -4.87 -2.28
CA ILE A 39 24.61 -6.09 -2.14
C ILE A 39 23.78 -6.25 -3.40
N GLU A 40 24.17 -7.21 -4.23
CA GLU A 40 23.46 -7.49 -5.47
C GLU A 40 22.15 -8.25 -5.22
N PRO A 41 21.09 -7.96 -5.99
CA PRO A 41 19.83 -8.70 -5.90
C PRO A 41 20.02 -10.18 -6.24
N THR A 42 19.56 -11.07 -5.37
CA THR A 42 19.64 -12.52 -5.59
C THR A 42 18.33 -13.04 -6.14
N LEU A 43 18.34 -13.48 -7.40
CA LEU A 43 17.19 -14.13 -8.03
C LEU A 43 17.05 -15.56 -7.48
N LEU A 44 15.91 -15.86 -6.86
CA LEU A 44 15.64 -17.18 -6.29
C LEU A 44 14.92 -18.09 -7.27
N LYS A 45 13.92 -17.57 -7.99
CA LYS A 45 13.14 -18.35 -8.97
C LYS A 45 12.33 -17.45 -9.90
N LYS A 46 11.84 -18.03 -10.99
CA LYS A 46 10.81 -17.45 -11.85
C LYS A 46 9.44 -18.01 -11.43
N THR A 47 8.49 -17.12 -11.11
CA THR A 47 7.15 -17.49 -10.58
C THR A 47 6.09 -17.61 -11.66
N VAL A 48 6.14 -16.72 -12.66
CA VAL A 48 5.24 -16.68 -13.82
C VAL A 48 6.01 -16.32 -15.07
N SER A 49 5.40 -16.52 -16.25
CA SER A 49 6.00 -16.06 -17.52
C SER A 49 5.91 -14.54 -17.65
N GLU A 50 6.74 -13.95 -18.49
CA GLU A 50 6.70 -12.51 -18.81
C GLU A 50 5.36 -12.09 -19.40
N ASN A 51 4.78 -12.93 -20.27
CA ASN A 51 3.46 -12.70 -20.85
C ASN A 51 2.36 -12.71 -19.79
N THR A 52 2.42 -13.64 -18.83
CA THR A 52 1.49 -13.67 -17.69
C THR A 52 1.64 -12.42 -16.83
N SER A 53 2.85 -11.99 -16.54
CA SER A 53 3.15 -10.76 -15.80
C SER A 53 2.58 -9.53 -16.52
N ALA A 54 2.79 -9.41 -17.84
CA ALA A 54 2.24 -8.30 -18.63
C ALA A 54 0.70 -8.28 -18.59
N THR A 55 0.06 -9.43 -18.72
CA THR A 55 -1.41 -9.56 -18.62
C THR A 55 -1.90 -9.16 -17.23
N LEU A 56 -1.22 -9.60 -16.16
CA LEU A 56 -1.56 -9.23 -14.79
C LEU A 56 -1.46 -7.73 -14.53
N LYS A 57 -0.42 -7.06 -15.05
CA LYS A 57 -0.28 -5.60 -14.94
C LYS A 57 -1.48 -4.86 -15.53
N ASN A 58 -1.98 -5.29 -16.68
CA ASN A 58 -3.17 -4.70 -17.31
C ASN A 58 -4.42 -4.88 -16.42
N TYR A 59 -4.61 -6.06 -15.83
CA TYR A 59 -5.74 -6.31 -14.93
C TYR A 59 -5.63 -5.47 -13.65
N LEU A 60 -4.45 -5.39 -13.06
CA LEU A 60 -4.20 -4.61 -11.85
C LEU A 60 -4.40 -3.12 -12.10
N GLN A 61 -3.97 -2.62 -13.26
CA GLN A 61 -4.21 -1.23 -13.67
C GLN A 61 -5.71 -0.95 -13.81
N ASN A 62 -6.46 -1.86 -14.43
CA ASN A 62 -7.91 -1.71 -14.58
C ASN A 62 -8.64 -1.69 -13.22
N VAL A 63 -8.16 -2.43 -12.22
CA VAL A 63 -8.71 -2.38 -10.84
C VAL A 63 -8.58 -0.98 -10.24
N VAL A 64 -7.47 -0.29 -10.48
CA VAL A 64 -7.26 1.07 -9.98
C VAL A 64 -7.95 2.11 -10.85
N ALA A 65 -7.95 1.96 -12.17
CA ALA A 65 -8.59 2.91 -13.07
C ALA A 65 -10.12 2.87 -13.00
N ASN A 66 -10.70 1.67 -13.01
CA ASN A 66 -12.14 1.46 -13.19
C ASN A 66 -12.82 0.64 -12.08
N GLY A 67 -12.05 -0.02 -11.23
CA GLY A 67 -12.54 -0.97 -10.23
C GLY A 67 -12.52 -0.46 -8.80
N THR A 68 -12.36 -1.40 -7.87
CA THR A 68 -12.38 -1.18 -6.42
C THR A 68 -11.16 -0.47 -5.87
N GLY A 69 -10.10 -0.30 -6.66
CA GLY A 69 -8.84 0.33 -6.28
C GLY A 69 -8.75 1.83 -6.55
N LYS A 70 -9.81 2.46 -7.06
CA LYS A 70 -9.83 3.87 -7.50
C LYS A 70 -9.35 4.87 -6.45
N VAL A 71 -9.65 4.62 -5.18
CA VAL A 71 -9.33 5.51 -4.07
C VAL A 71 -7.82 5.62 -3.83
N ALA A 72 -7.06 4.58 -4.19
CA ALA A 72 -5.61 4.57 -4.05
C ALA A 72 -4.88 5.41 -5.12
N LYS A 73 -5.57 5.79 -6.20
CA LYS A 73 -4.94 6.47 -7.34
C LYS A 73 -4.35 7.82 -6.94
N VAL A 74 -3.10 8.06 -7.34
CA VAL A 74 -2.45 9.37 -7.30
C VAL A 74 -2.59 10.00 -8.68
N ASP A 75 -3.03 11.25 -8.72
CA ASP A 75 -3.21 12.00 -9.97
C ASP A 75 -1.89 12.15 -10.73
N GLY A 76 -1.92 11.92 -12.03
CA GLY A 76 -0.74 11.94 -12.90
C GLY A 76 0.08 10.64 -12.94
N TYR A 77 -0.30 9.60 -12.15
CA TYR A 77 0.44 8.34 -12.15
C TYR A 77 -0.45 7.16 -12.55
N SER A 78 0.02 6.31 -13.46
CA SER A 78 -0.60 5.01 -13.69
C SER A 78 -0.32 4.09 -12.50
N MET A 79 -1.33 3.39 -12.04
CA MET A 79 -1.21 2.50 -10.89
C MET A 79 -1.89 1.17 -11.16
N GLY A 80 -1.25 0.09 -10.75
CA GLY A 80 -1.87 -1.23 -10.64
C GLY A 80 -2.05 -1.62 -9.18
N GLY A 81 -3.11 -2.36 -8.86
CA GLY A 81 -3.28 -2.79 -7.46
C GLY A 81 -4.47 -3.69 -7.21
N LYS A 82 -4.55 -4.18 -5.97
CA LYS A 82 -5.64 -5.04 -5.49
C LYS A 82 -6.02 -4.71 -4.05
N THR A 83 -7.29 -4.56 -3.82
CA THR A 83 -7.88 -4.38 -2.49
C THR A 83 -8.00 -5.72 -1.76
N GLY A 84 -7.92 -5.68 -0.43
CA GLY A 84 -8.17 -6.81 0.44
C GLY A 84 -9.06 -6.43 1.62
N THR A 85 -10.01 -7.31 1.94
CA THR A 85 -10.85 -7.20 3.13
C THR A 85 -11.01 -8.60 3.69
N ALA A 86 -10.50 -8.84 4.88
CA ALA A 86 -10.54 -10.13 5.55
C ALA A 86 -11.15 -9.98 6.93
N GLN A 87 -12.18 -10.78 7.20
CA GLN A 87 -12.74 -10.88 8.54
C GLN A 87 -11.75 -11.59 9.45
N MET A 88 -11.49 -11.02 10.64
CA MET A 88 -10.57 -11.59 11.61
C MET A 88 -11.04 -12.96 12.09
N TYR A 89 -10.06 -13.76 12.45
CA TYR A 89 -10.27 -15.10 12.98
C TYR A 89 -10.02 -15.11 14.50
N ASP A 90 -10.89 -15.75 15.23
CA ASP A 90 -10.74 -15.94 16.65
C ASP A 90 -10.10 -17.32 16.90
N GLU A 91 -8.87 -17.31 17.41
CA GLU A 91 -8.08 -18.53 17.63
C GLU A 91 -8.67 -19.44 18.71
N THR A 92 -9.45 -18.88 19.64
CA THR A 92 -10.07 -19.62 20.75
C THR A 92 -11.32 -20.36 20.30
N THR A 93 -12.18 -19.67 19.55
CA THR A 93 -13.47 -20.23 19.10
C THR A 93 -13.39 -20.92 17.75
N HIS A 94 -12.30 -20.74 17.00
CA HIS A 94 -12.11 -21.19 15.62
C HIS A 94 -13.17 -20.65 14.64
N LEU A 95 -13.75 -19.46 14.92
CA LEU A 95 -14.77 -18.82 14.10
C LEU A 95 -14.30 -17.46 13.59
N ARG A 96 -14.99 -16.94 12.57
CA ARG A 96 -14.82 -15.55 12.12
C ARG A 96 -15.38 -14.58 13.15
N LYS A 97 -14.57 -13.62 13.57
CA LYS A 97 -14.91 -12.61 14.55
C LYS A 97 -15.79 -11.52 13.92
N ARG A 98 -17.06 -11.46 14.31
CA ARG A 98 -18.01 -10.47 13.76
C ARG A 98 -17.55 -9.04 14.07
N GLY A 99 -17.70 -8.15 13.08
CA GLY A 99 -17.37 -6.72 13.23
C GLY A 99 -15.87 -6.41 13.32
N SER A 100 -15.00 -7.38 13.12
CA SER A 100 -13.55 -7.22 13.20
C SER A 100 -12.91 -7.61 11.87
N TYR A 101 -12.23 -6.65 11.22
CA TYR A 101 -11.69 -6.82 9.88
C TYR A 101 -10.25 -6.30 9.78
N LEU A 102 -9.49 -6.98 8.91
CA LEU A 102 -8.23 -6.48 8.38
C LEU A 102 -8.49 -6.00 6.96
N VAL A 103 -8.19 -4.73 6.71
CA VAL A 103 -8.34 -4.13 5.38
C VAL A 103 -6.98 -3.80 4.81
N SER A 104 -6.82 -3.95 3.50
CA SER A 104 -5.52 -3.76 2.87
C SER A 104 -5.62 -3.30 1.43
N PHE A 105 -4.52 -2.75 0.95
CA PHE A 105 -4.28 -2.49 -0.46
C PHE A 105 -2.83 -2.82 -0.79
N ILE A 106 -2.61 -3.55 -1.88
CA ILE A 106 -1.28 -3.76 -2.45
C ILE A 106 -1.27 -3.19 -3.86
N GLY A 107 -0.23 -2.42 -4.20
CA GLY A 107 -0.15 -1.79 -5.51
C GLY A 107 1.27 -1.60 -6.01
N CYS A 108 1.37 -1.27 -7.29
CA CYS A 108 2.62 -0.92 -7.97
C CYS A 108 2.46 0.37 -8.77
N VAL A 109 3.54 1.12 -8.89
CA VAL A 109 3.61 2.42 -9.58
C VAL A 109 4.96 2.54 -10.31
N PRO A 110 4.98 3.00 -11.56
CA PRO A 110 3.90 3.05 -12.55
C PRO A 110 3.32 1.65 -12.87
N ALA A 111 2.13 1.59 -13.46
CA ALA A 111 1.44 0.31 -13.68
C ALA A 111 2.16 -0.63 -14.64
N GLN A 112 2.70 -0.08 -15.75
CA GLN A 112 3.30 -0.88 -16.84
C GLN A 112 4.81 -1.09 -16.68
N ASP A 113 5.49 -0.16 -16.01
CA ASP A 113 6.92 -0.25 -15.65
C ASP A 113 7.12 -0.03 -14.15
N PRO A 114 6.75 -0.99 -13.30
CA PRO A 114 6.73 -0.84 -11.85
C PRO A 114 8.12 -0.58 -11.26
N GLN A 115 8.28 0.59 -10.63
CA GLN A 115 9.49 0.97 -9.91
C GLN A 115 9.32 0.85 -8.38
N LEU A 116 8.06 0.86 -7.92
CA LEU A 116 7.69 0.76 -6.51
C LEU A 116 6.53 -0.21 -6.34
N VAL A 117 6.62 -1.04 -5.31
CA VAL A 117 5.49 -1.82 -4.77
C VAL A 117 5.22 -1.35 -3.35
N ILE A 118 3.95 -1.10 -3.04
CA ILE A 118 3.49 -0.70 -1.71
C ILE A 118 2.42 -1.66 -1.22
N TYR A 119 2.48 -2.04 0.05
CA TYR A 119 1.47 -2.83 0.72
C TYR A 119 1.06 -2.20 2.04
N THR A 120 -0.17 -1.70 2.09
CA THR A 120 -0.76 -1.05 3.26
C THR A 120 -1.78 -1.98 3.89
N VAL A 121 -1.68 -2.14 5.20
CA VAL A 121 -2.58 -2.98 6.01
C VAL A 121 -3.05 -2.19 7.21
N ILE A 122 -4.34 -2.20 7.47
CA ILE A 122 -4.94 -1.66 8.69
C ILE A 122 -5.68 -2.81 9.38
N ASP A 123 -5.19 -3.16 10.55
CA ASP A 123 -5.80 -4.17 11.40
C ASP A 123 -6.84 -3.51 12.31
N GLN A 124 -8.08 -3.97 12.19
CA GLN A 124 -9.21 -3.49 12.99
C GLN A 124 -9.32 -1.95 13.01
N PRO A 125 -9.65 -1.31 11.86
CA PRO A 125 -9.83 0.15 11.83
C PRO A 125 -10.74 0.62 12.93
N ASN A 126 -10.36 1.68 13.66
CA ASN A 126 -11.16 2.24 14.76
C ASN A 126 -12.37 3.04 14.23
N VAL A 127 -13.28 2.32 13.58
CA VAL A 127 -14.52 2.85 12.99
C VAL A 127 -15.65 1.82 13.16
N GLN A 128 -16.92 2.25 13.09
CA GLN A 128 -18.06 1.35 13.20
C GLN A 128 -18.18 0.41 11.99
N ASP A 129 -17.94 0.92 10.80
CA ASP A 129 -18.04 0.16 9.54
C ASP A 129 -16.65 -0.18 9.01
N GLN A 130 -16.09 -1.27 9.53
CA GLN A 130 -14.71 -1.68 9.28
C GLN A 130 -14.43 -2.29 7.89
N PRO A 131 -15.36 -3.03 7.20
CA PRO A 131 -15.01 -3.84 6.04
C PRO A 131 -14.80 -3.05 4.74
N HIS A 132 -14.15 -1.89 4.83
CA HIS A 132 -13.87 -1.02 3.69
C HIS A 132 -12.37 -0.85 3.44
N SER A 133 -11.89 -1.38 2.33
CA SER A 133 -10.49 -1.21 1.89
C SER A 133 -10.11 0.24 1.58
N ASN A 134 -11.08 1.16 1.50
CA ASN A 134 -10.85 2.58 1.27
C ASN A 134 -9.93 3.21 2.32
N TYR A 135 -9.96 2.73 3.56
CA TYR A 135 -9.05 3.20 4.60
C TYR A 135 -7.59 2.95 4.24
N ALA A 136 -7.27 1.72 3.83
CA ALA A 136 -5.92 1.36 3.39
C ALA A 136 -5.55 2.06 2.07
N GLN A 137 -6.50 2.25 1.15
CA GLN A 137 -6.28 2.94 -0.11
C GLN A 137 -5.97 4.43 0.09
N ASN A 138 -6.72 5.14 0.95
CA ASN A 138 -6.45 6.53 1.27
C ASN A 138 -5.06 6.70 1.86
N LEU A 139 -4.71 5.86 2.84
CA LEU A 139 -3.37 5.88 3.44
C LEU A 139 -2.28 5.62 2.39
N THR A 140 -2.49 4.65 1.50
CA THR A 140 -1.58 4.38 0.38
C THR A 140 -1.40 5.61 -0.51
N ARG A 141 -2.49 6.26 -0.90
CA ARG A 141 -2.47 7.46 -1.75
C ARG A 141 -1.68 8.59 -1.11
N GLU A 142 -1.94 8.89 0.18
CA GLU A 142 -1.23 9.96 0.88
C GLU A 142 0.27 9.67 1.02
N ILE A 143 0.65 8.43 1.32
CA ILE A 143 2.06 8.03 1.34
C ILE A 143 2.70 8.20 -0.04
N LEU A 144 2.03 7.76 -1.10
CA LEU A 144 2.58 7.82 -2.45
C LEU A 144 2.74 9.26 -2.97
N LYS A 145 1.88 10.20 -2.59
CA LYS A 145 2.04 11.63 -2.92
C LYS A 145 3.40 12.18 -2.46
N GLU A 146 3.90 11.73 -1.32
CA GLU A 146 5.19 12.14 -0.78
C GLU A 146 6.36 11.30 -1.32
N VAL A 147 6.14 9.98 -1.41
CA VAL A 147 7.21 9.03 -1.76
C VAL A 147 7.59 9.08 -3.24
N LEU A 148 6.62 9.24 -4.15
CA LEU A 148 6.91 9.22 -5.59
C LEU A 148 7.85 10.35 -6.02
N PRO A 149 7.62 11.63 -5.66
CA PRO A 149 8.58 12.70 -5.94
C PRO A 149 9.93 12.48 -5.24
N TYR A 150 9.93 12.03 -3.99
CA TYR A 150 11.14 11.74 -3.23
C TYR A 150 12.03 10.69 -3.92
N MET A 151 11.41 9.69 -4.53
CA MET A 151 12.10 8.64 -5.29
C MET A 151 12.43 9.02 -6.73
N ASN A 152 12.11 10.25 -7.17
CA ASN A 152 12.22 10.72 -8.56
C ASN A 152 11.44 9.83 -9.55
N ILE A 153 10.29 9.31 -9.12
CA ILE A 153 9.33 8.64 -10.00
C ILE A 153 8.41 9.73 -10.56
N TYR A 154 8.47 9.97 -11.86
CA TYR A 154 7.74 11.05 -12.51
C TYR A 154 6.36 10.61 -12.98
N PRO A 155 5.39 11.55 -13.07
CA PRO A 155 4.08 11.28 -13.67
C PRO A 155 4.20 10.69 -15.07
N ASP A 156 3.39 9.69 -15.37
CA ASP A 156 3.29 8.98 -16.64
C ASP A 156 1.89 9.11 -17.29
N GLU A 157 0.99 9.82 -16.61
CA GLU A 157 -0.35 10.21 -17.12
C GLU A 157 -0.54 11.72 -17.01
N GLU A 158 -1.53 12.26 -17.73
CA GLU A 158 -1.92 13.67 -17.59
C GLU A 158 -2.48 13.94 -16.19
N GLN A 159 -2.06 15.04 -15.58
CA GLN A 159 -2.61 15.49 -14.30
C GLN A 159 -3.94 16.20 -14.55
N THR A 160 -4.99 15.68 -13.96
CA THR A 160 -6.35 16.22 -14.11
C THR A 160 -6.67 17.31 -13.09
N GLY A 161 -5.83 17.49 -12.07
CA GLY A 161 -6.08 18.38 -10.93
C GLY A 161 -7.18 17.86 -9.99
N VAL A 162 -7.78 16.73 -10.33
CA VAL A 162 -8.83 16.09 -9.53
C VAL A 162 -8.17 15.01 -8.66
N ASN A 163 -7.65 15.39 -7.51
CA ASN A 163 -7.57 14.43 -6.43
C ASN A 163 -9.02 14.09 -6.10
N ALA A 164 -9.45 12.90 -6.51
CA ALA A 164 -10.80 12.44 -6.20
C ALA A 164 -10.93 12.39 -4.67
N ASP A 165 -11.47 13.46 -4.12
CA ASP A 165 -11.85 13.55 -2.71
C ASP A 165 -13.09 12.69 -2.51
N LEU A 166 -12.86 11.37 -2.56
CA LEU A 166 -13.87 10.40 -2.19
C LEU A 166 -13.95 10.43 -0.66
N THR A 167 -14.62 11.46 -0.16
CA THR A 167 -15.09 11.52 1.21
C THR A 167 -15.77 10.20 1.54
N ILE A 168 -15.24 9.52 2.55
CA ILE A 168 -15.86 8.32 3.11
C ILE A 168 -17.18 8.79 3.72
N THR A 169 -18.27 8.62 2.99
CA THR A 169 -19.61 8.81 3.54
C THR A 169 -19.82 7.73 4.60
N GLY A 170 -19.70 8.11 5.88
CA GLY A 170 -19.89 7.20 7.01
C GLY A 170 -18.85 7.30 8.13
N ALA A 171 -17.74 7.98 7.96
CA ALA A 171 -16.81 8.25 9.06
C ALA A 171 -17.21 9.55 9.75
N ASN A 172 -17.92 9.46 10.88
CA ASN A 172 -17.94 10.59 11.80
C ASN A 172 -16.52 10.81 12.32
N PRO A 173 -15.97 12.05 12.25
CA PRO A 173 -14.69 12.34 12.88
C PRO A 173 -14.80 12.01 14.38
N PRO A 174 -13.72 11.54 15.01
CA PRO A 174 -13.73 11.33 16.46
C PRO A 174 -14.08 12.68 17.11
N THR A 175 -15.17 12.72 17.84
CA THR A 175 -15.50 13.84 18.72
C THR A 175 -14.42 13.88 19.78
N GLY A 176 -13.42 14.74 19.59
CA GLY A 176 -12.44 15.08 20.60
C GLY A 176 -13.19 15.76 21.74
N GLU A 177 -13.42 15.04 22.83
CA GLU A 177 -13.75 15.65 24.08
C GLU A 177 -12.60 16.60 24.46
N LYS A 178 -12.88 17.89 24.42
CA LYS A 178 -12.03 18.89 25.08
C LYS A 178 -12.11 18.63 26.57
N VAL A 179 -11.04 18.07 27.12
CA VAL A 179 -10.83 18.10 28.58
C VAL A 179 -10.58 19.56 28.94
N THR A 180 -11.63 20.24 29.39
CA THR A 180 -11.51 21.51 30.10
C THR A 180 -10.94 21.21 31.48
N GLN A 181 -9.69 21.60 31.69
CA GLN A 181 -9.14 21.74 33.03
C GLN A 181 -9.85 22.92 33.66
N GLU A 182 -10.77 22.64 34.56
CA GLU A 182 -11.25 23.63 35.56
C GLU A 182 -10.10 23.85 36.54
N GLY A 183 -9.59 25.07 36.55
CA GLY A 183 -8.64 25.53 37.54
C GLY A 183 -9.36 25.73 38.88
N GLU A 184 -8.91 25.02 39.89
CA GLU A 184 -9.13 25.40 41.27
C GLU A 184 -8.46 26.73 41.54
N GLN A 185 -9.26 27.78 41.79
CA GLN A 185 -8.81 28.95 42.55
C GLN A 185 -9.31 28.76 43.97
N GLY A 186 -8.35 28.83 44.91
CA GLY A 186 -8.56 28.67 46.30
C GLY A 186 -9.22 29.87 46.97
N GLU A 187 -9.78 29.61 48.11
CA GLU A 187 -9.77 30.41 49.33
C GLU A 187 -9.34 29.51 50.48
#